data_63f1b7fc14d274ab662484b9c769ac6d
#
_entry.id   63f1b7fc14d274ab662484b9c769ac6d
#
_cell.length_a   1.000
_cell.length_b   1.000
_cell.length_c   1.000
_cell.angle_alpha   90.00
_cell.angle_beta   90.00
_cell.angle_gamma   90.00
#
_symmetry.space_group_name_H-M   'P 1'
#
loop_
_entity.id
_entity.type
_entity.pdbx_description
1 polymer ?
#
loop_
_entity_poly.entity_id
_entity_poly.type
_entity_poly.pdbx_seq_one_letter_code
_entity_poly.pdbx_strand_id
1 'polypeptide(L)'
;MLPAYMKIHDQIKKDIDEGNWKIGERLPSERDLAEEFAVSRMTLRQAISLLVEEGVLERRVGSGTFVSSTRVQEKMRGTTSFTEIVKAQGKTPSSHLISYRRTIPNEQEVAKLGLLPTDNIIRMERVRYADKVPVVYEVASIPEKFIKNFKKEEVTKHFFQTLQKHGYRIGKSHQTIYARSAKEKIAHYLEVEKGHAILGLTQVSYFDDGTAFEYVKSQYVGERFEFYLENN
;
A
#
# COMPACT_ATOMS: atom_id res chain seq x y z
N MET A 1 35.10 -3.66 -16.89
CA MET A 1 34.07 -4.41 -17.65
C MET A 1 33.07 -4.96 -16.63
N LEU A 2 31.79 -4.72 -16.79
CA LEU A 2 30.77 -5.24 -15.86
C LEU A 2 30.74 -6.78 -15.90
N PRO A 3 30.63 -7.46 -14.74
CA PRO A 3 30.46 -8.92 -14.68
C PRO A 3 29.27 -9.41 -15.50
N ALA A 4 29.30 -10.60 -16.04
CA ALA A 4 28.23 -11.14 -16.88
C ALA A 4 26.87 -11.18 -16.16
N TYR A 5 26.85 -11.57 -14.88
CA TYR A 5 25.61 -11.59 -14.09
C TYR A 5 24.99 -10.20 -13.91
N MET A 6 25.80 -9.13 -13.83
CA MET A 6 25.26 -7.76 -13.73
C MET A 6 24.64 -7.28 -15.04
N LYS A 7 25.21 -7.68 -16.19
CA LYS A 7 24.58 -7.36 -17.50
C LYS A 7 23.23 -8.04 -17.66
N ILE A 8 23.10 -9.27 -17.20
CA ILE A 8 21.84 -10.03 -17.23
C ILE A 8 20.83 -9.39 -16.27
N HIS A 9 21.27 -9.04 -15.06
CA HIS A 9 20.47 -8.32 -14.08
C HIS A 9 19.88 -7.04 -14.69
N ASP A 10 20.73 -6.17 -15.27
CA ASP A 10 20.31 -4.90 -15.86
C ASP A 10 19.38 -5.10 -17.06
N GLN A 11 19.62 -6.14 -17.88
CA GLN A 11 18.77 -6.46 -19.02
C GLN A 11 17.38 -6.93 -18.56
N ILE A 12 17.29 -7.87 -17.63
CA ILE A 12 16.00 -8.35 -17.10
C ILE A 12 15.22 -7.20 -16.46
N LYS A 13 15.90 -6.35 -15.67
CA LYS A 13 15.28 -5.18 -15.06
C LYS A 13 14.71 -4.21 -16.10
N LYS A 14 15.48 -3.94 -17.14
CA LYS A 14 15.05 -3.11 -18.28
C LYS A 14 13.85 -3.71 -19.00
N ASP A 15 13.84 -5.01 -19.26
CA ASP A 15 12.74 -5.71 -19.92
C ASP A 15 11.44 -5.65 -19.09
N ILE A 16 11.56 -5.69 -17.77
CA ILE A 16 10.43 -5.48 -16.84
C ILE A 16 9.95 -4.03 -16.91
N ASP A 17 10.84 -3.05 -16.85
CA ASP A 17 10.51 -1.61 -16.90
C ASP A 17 9.87 -1.22 -18.23
N GLU A 18 10.29 -1.83 -19.34
CA GLU A 18 9.73 -1.63 -20.69
C GLU A 18 8.42 -2.41 -20.91
N GLY A 19 8.00 -3.24 -19.94
CA GLY A 19 6.76 -4.02 -19.99
C GLY A 19 6.83 -5.30 -20.82
N ASN A 20 8.03 -5.73 -21.25
CA ASN A 20 8.26 -7.02 -21.93
C ASN A 20 7.94 -8.20 -20.99
N TRP A 21 8.12 -8.00 -19.68
CA TRP A 21 7.70 -8.90 -18.61
C TRP A 21 6.67 -8.20 -17.73
N LYS A 22 5.48 -8.78 -17.61
CA LYS A 22 4.40 -8.20 -16.78
C LYS A 22 4.53 -8.60 -15.32
N ILE A 23 4.09 -7.73 -14.42
CA ILE A 23 4.00 -8.03 -12.99
C ILE A 23 3.16 -9.31 -12.79
N GLY A 24 3.69 -10.23 -11.96
CA GLY A 24 3.07 -11.53 -11.72
C GLY A 24 3.33 -12.57 -12.82
N GLU A 25 3.98 -12.20 -13.91
CA GLU A 25 4.34 -13.13 -14.98
C GLU A 25 5.48 -14.05 -14.54
N ARG A 26 5.38 -15.31 -14.94
CA ARG A 26 6.40 -16.31 -14.67
C ARG A 26 7.53 -16.18 -15.69
N LEU A 27 8.76 -16.02 -15.21
CA LEU A 27 9.94 -16.10 -16.06
C LEU A 27 10.14 -17.53 -16.60
N PRO A 28 10.74 -17.70 -17.78
CA PRO A 28 11.25 -18.98 -18.24
C PRO A 28 12.14 -19.65 -17.18
N SER A 29 12.38 -20.95 -17.32
CA SER A 29 13.22 -21.64 -16.35
C SER A 29 14.66 -21.09 -16.36
N GLU A 30 15.39 -21.23 -15.24
CA GLU A 30 16.80 -20.82 -15.15
C GLU A 30 17.66 -21.52 -16.24
N ARG A 31 17.21 -22.67 -16.74
CA ARG A 31 17.87 -23.38 -17.84
C ARG A 31 17.66 -22.65 -19.17
N ASP A 32 16.41 -22.35 -19.47
CA ASP A 32 16.04 -21.74 -20.75
C ASP A 32 16.60 -20.31 -20.86
N LEU A 33 16.53 -19.53 -19.76
CA LEU A 33 17.19 -18.21 -19.70
C LEU A 33 18.71 -18.29 -19.80
N ALA A 34 19.37 -19.31 -19.23
CA ALA A 34 20.81 -19.47 -19.34
C ALA A 34 21.22 -19.77 -20.79
N GLU A 35 20.42 -20.54 -21.52
CA GLU A 35 20.59 -20.80 -22.95
C GLU A 35 20.38 -19.51 -23.76
N GLU A 36 19.31 -18.76 -23.50
CA GLU A 36 19.00 -17.50 -24.19
C GLU A 36 20.09 -16.43 -24.00
N PHE A 37 20.58 -16.25 -22.78
CA PHE A 37 21.67 -15.32 -22.47
C PHE A 37 23.08 -15.85 -22.79
N ALA A 38 23.19 -17.08 -23.28
CA ALA A 38 24.48 -17.76 -23.61
C ALA A 38 25.45 -17.74 -22.42
N VAL A 39 24.98 -18.05 -21.20
CA VAL A 39 25.78 -18.08 -19.97
C VAL A 39 25.65 -19.40 -19.20
N SER A 40 26.50 -19.60 -18.19
CA SER A 40 26.32 -20.72 -17.27
C SER A 40 25.07 -20.51 -16.38
N ARG A 41 24.44 -21.63 -15.98
CA ARG A 41 23.31 -21.59 -15.00
C ARG A 41 23.70 -20.90 -13.70
N MET A 42 24.94 -21.00 -13.25
CA MET A 42 25.42 -20.35 -12.03
C MET A 42 25.46 -18.83 -12.19
N THR A 43 25.90 -18.34 -13.35
CA THR A 43 25.94 -16.91 -13.68
C THR A 43 24.51 -16.34 -13.72
N LEU A 44 23.58 -17.06 -14.37
CA LEU A 44 22.17 -16.65 -14.40
C LEU A 44 21.55 -16.67 -13.00
N ARG A 45 21.77 -17.75 -12.24
CA ARG A 45 21.24 -17.87 -10.86
C ARG A 45 21.70 -16.71 -9.96
N GLN A 46 22.94 -16.26 -10.14
CA GLN A 46 23.46 -15.10 -9.41
C GLN A 46 22.70 -13.82 -9.78
N ALA A 47 22.44 -13.58 -11.07
CA ALA A 47 21.62 -12.44 -11.53
C ALA A 47 20.19 -12.50 -10.96
N ILE A 48 19.54 -13.66 -11.08
CA ILE A 48 18.18 -13.88 -10.55
C ILE A 48 18.14 -13.70 -9.02
N SER A 49 19.16 -14.20 -8.29
CA SER A 49 19.20 -14.04 -6.83
C SER A 49 19.32 -12.58 -6.42
N LEU A 50 20.11 -11.78 -7.13
CA LEU A 50 20.24 -10.35 -6.89
C LEU A 50 18.92 -9.63 -7.16
N LEU A 51 18.22 -9.95 -8.27
CA LEU A 51 16.90 -9.39 -8.58
C LEU A 51 15.83 -9.79 -7.53
N VAL A 52 15.96 -10.97 -6.94
CA VAL A 52 15.09 -11.41 -5.83
C VAL A 52 15.43 -10.65 -4.54
N GLU A 53 16.71 -10.43 -4.23
CA GLU A 53 17.15 -9.61 -3.09
C GLU A 53 16.70 -8.15 -3.23
N GLU A 54 16.69 -7.61 -4.46
CA GLU A 54 16.15 -6.28 -4.77
C GLU A 54 14.61 -6.23 -4.78
N GLY A 55 13.92 -7.37 -4.67
CA GLY A 55 12.46 -7.45 -4.73
C GLY A 55 11.86 -7.25 -6.12
N VAL A 56 12.69 -7.24 -7.17
CA VAL A 56 12.25 -7.16 -8.59
C VAL A 56 11.66 -8.49 -9.05
N LEU A 57 12.19 -9.60 -8.55
CA LEU A 57 11.68 -10.95 -8.77
C LEU A 57 11.29 -11.60 -7.44
N GLU A 58 10.40 -12.59 -7.50
CA GLU A 58 10.07 -13.44 -6.36
C GLU A 58 10.16 -14.93 -6.74
N ARG A 59 10.69 -15.76 -5.82
CA ARG A 59 10.69 -17.22 -5.98
C ARG A 59 9.49 -17.81 -5.27
N ARG A 60 8.69 -18.58 -5.99
CA ARG A 60 7.61 -19.38 -5.43
C ARG A 60 8.02 -20.85 -5.46
N VAL A 61 8.20 -21.45 -4.28
CA VAL A 61 8.66 -22.84 -4.14
C VAL A 61 7.78 -23.78 -4.97
N GLY A 62 8.40 -24.59 -5.82
CA GLY A 62 7.72 -25.53 -6.72
C GLY A 62 7.04 -24.90 -7.94
N SER A 63 6.94 -23.56 -8.01
CA SER A 63 6.22 -22.87 -9.08
C SER A 63 7.09 -22.08 -10.04
N GLY A 64 8.30 -21.66 -9.60
CA GLY A 64 9.27 -20.93 -10.43
C GLY A 64 9.58 -19.53 -9.91
N THR A 65 10.17 -18.70 -10.79
CA THR A 65 10.49 -17.30 -10.54
C THR A 65 9.50 -16.41 -11.29
N PHE A 66 9.00 -15.38 -10.62
CA PHE A 66 7.97 -14.48 -11.13
C PHE A 66 8.44 -13.03 -11.02
N VAL A 67 7.95 -12.17 -11.90
CA VAL A 67 8.13 -10.72 -11.75
C VAL A 67 7.37 -10.28 -10.50
N SER A 68 8.12 -9.76 -9.54
CA SER A 68 7.56 -9.27 -8.28
C SER A 68 6.93 -7.90 -8.50
N SER A 69 5.82 -7.64 -7.86
CA SER A 69 5.38 -6.27 -7.67
C SER A 69 6.20 -5.68 -6.52
N THR A 70 7.09 -4.76 -6.82
CA THR A 70 7.71 -3.90 -5.78
C THR A 70 6.64 -3.03 -5.12
N ARG A 71 5.51 -2.82 -5.82
CA ARG A 71 4.37 -2.06 -5.34
C ARG A 71 3.52 -2.90 -4.38
N VAL A 72 2.97 -2.22 -3.40
CA VAL A 72 1.84 -2.78 -2.64
C VAL A 72 0.60 -2.64 -3.51
N GLN A 73 -0.08 -3.75 -3.80
CA GLN A 73 -1.30 -3.77 -4.61
C GLN A 73 -2.54 -3.87 -3.72
N GLU A 74 -3.45 -2.92 -3.83
CA GLU A 74 -4.79 -3.01 -3.23
C GLU A 74 -5.79 -3.52 -4.26
N LYS A 75 -6.38 -4.69 -3.99
CA LYS A 75 -7.52 -5.17 -4.76
C LYS A 75 -8.77 -4.44 -4.30
N MET A 76 -9.41 -3.69 -5.21
CA MET A 76 -10.60 -2.88 -4.94
C MET A 76 -11.85 -3.75 -4.72
N ARG A 77 -11.78 -4.65 -3.74
CA ARG A 77 -12.87 -5.58 -3.36
C ARG A 77 -13.17 -5.44 -1.87
N GLY A 78 -14.29 -4.79 -1.55
CA GLY A 78 -14.70 -4.58 -0.15
C GLY A 78 -13.84 -3.54 0.58
N THR A 79 -13.96 -3.54 1.91
CA THR A 79 -13.22 -2.62 2.79
C THR A 79 -12.13 -3.39 3.52
N THR A 80 -10.89 -3.25 3.05
CA THR A 80 -9.71 -3.94 3.59
C THR A 80 -8.77 -2.94 4.25
N SER A 81 -8.14 -3.31 5.36
CA SER A 81 -7.16 -2.44 6.02
C SER A 81 -5.81 -2.51 5.32
N PHE A 82 -5.04 -1.42 5.32
CA PHE A 82 -3.67 -1.39 4.80
C PHE A 82 -2.79 -2.51 5.39
N THR A 83 -2.96 -2.81 6.68
CA THR A 83 -2.22 -3.89 7.35
C THR A 83 -2.49 -5.26 6.73
N GLU A 84 -3.75 -5.54 6.39
CA GLU A 84 -4.15 -6.79 5.73
C GLU A 84 -3.64 -6.85 4.31
N ILE A 85 -3.74 -5.74 3.56
CA ILE A 85 -3.24 -5.62 2.18
C ILE A 85 -1.74 -5.94 2.11
N VAL A 86 -0.93 -5.32 2.98
CA VAL A 86 0.53 -5.51 3.02
C VAL A 86 0.90 -6.93 3.45
N LYS A 87 0.24 -7.47 4.49
CA LYS A 87 0.49 -8.84 4.98
C LYS A 87 0.12 -9.92 3.96
N ALA A 88 -0.98 -9.73 3.21
CA ALA A 88 -1.40 -10.66 2.18
C ALA A 88 -0.38 -10.82 1.03
N GLN A 89 0.54 -9.86 0.90
CA GLN A 89 1.62 -9.86 -0.08
C GLN A 89 2.98 -10.25 0.53
N GLY A 90 2.98 -10.84 1.73
CA GLY A 90 4.19 -11.31 2.42
C GLY A 90 5.09 -10.20 2.97
N LYS A 91 4.63 -8.93 2.90
CA LYS A 91 5.38 -7.77 3.38
C LYS A 91 5.05 -7.44 4.84
N THR A 92 5.95 -6.74 5.52
CA THR A 92 5.80 -6.34 6.92
C THR A 92 5.24 -4.93 7.04
N PRO A 93 3.96 -4.75 7.48
CA PRO A 93 3.39 -3.44 7.66
C PRO A 93 3.89 -2.79 8.95
N SER A 94 4.16 -1.48 8.90
CA SER A 94 4.40 -0.66 10.09
C SER A 94 3.80 0.74 9.92
N SER A 95 3.77 1.52 11.01
CA SER A 95 3.23 2.88 10.98
C SER A 95 3.99 3.79 11.93
N HIS A 96 4.26 5.00 11.45
CA HIS A 96 4.74 6.11 12.28
C HIS A 96 3.59 7.08 12.52
N LEU A 97 3.18 7.22 13.79
CA LEU A 97 2.13 8.15 14.20
C LEU A 97 2.68 9.56 14.29
N ILE A 98 2.16 10.48 13.49
CA ILE A 98 2.56 11.90 13.49
C ILE A 98 1.72 12.68 14.51
N SER A 99 0.39 12.50 14.46
CA SER A 99 -0.51 13.14 15.41
C SER A 99 -1.76 12.29 15.70
N TYR A 100 -2.28 12.44 16.92
CA TYR A 100 -3.53 11.83 17.35
C TYR A 100 -4.22 12.83 18.29
N ARG A 101 -5.27 13.46 17.84
CA ARG A 101 -5.90 14.53 18.60
C ARG A 101 -7.41 14.49 18.54
N ARG A 102 -8.05 14.78 19.66
CA ARG A 102 -9.46 15.09 19.77
C ARG A 102 -9.71 16.50 19.25
N THR A 103 -10.67 16.69 18.36
CA THR A 103 -11.02 18.00 17.79
C THR A 103 -12.45 18.02 17.28
N ILE A 104 -12.99 19.19 16.97
CA ILE A 104 -14.24 19.34 16.23
C ILE A 104 -14.02 19.06 14.75
N PRO A 105 -15.04 18.53 14.04
CA PRO A 105 -14.95 18.27 12.60
C PRO A 105 -14.98 19.57 11.80
N ASN A 106 -14.32 19.58 10.65
CA ASN A 106 -14.52 20.62 9.65
C ASN A 106 -15.76 20.33 8.79
N GLU A 107 -16.18 21.28 7.94
CA GLU A 107 -17.36 21.13 7.08
C GLU A 107 -17.36 19.86 6.22
N GLN A 108 -16.20 19.48 5.68
CA GLN A 108 -16.07 18.28 4.88
C GLN A 108 -16.25 17.01 5.71
N GLU A 109 -15.69 16.96 6.90
CA GLU A 109 -15.83 15.84 7.84
C GLU A 109 -17.28 15.74 8.34
N VAL A 110 -17.94 16.87 8.63
CA VAL A 110 -19.37 16.94 8.96
C VAL A 110 -20.20 16.30 7.85
N ALA A 111 -20.02 16.75 6.61
CA ALA A 111 -20.77 16.25 5.45
C ALA A 111 -20.52 14.77 5.17
N LYS A 112 -19.25 14.31 5.27
CA LYS A 112 -18.87 12.93 4.94
C LYS A 112 -19.24 11.92 6.02
N LEU A 113 -19.22 12.32 7.28
CA LEU A 113 -19.49 11.45 8.43
C LEU A 113 -20.92 11.60 8.99
N GLY A 114 -21.73 12.53 8.45
CA GLY A 114 -23.08 12.80 8.95
C GLY A 114 -23.09 13.28 10.39
N LEU A 115 -22.15 14.17 10.73
CA LEU A 115 -21.97 14.70 12.08
C LEU A 115 -22.63 16.08 12.26
N LEU A 116 -22.82 16.46 13.51
CA LEU A 116 -23.11 17.85 13.87
C LEU A 116 -21.76 18.63 13.95
N PRO A 117 -21.75 19.94 13.67
CA PRO A 117 -20.55 20.77 13.83
C PRO A 117 -19.98 20.77 15.27
N THR A 118 -20.82 20.42 16.26
CA THR A 118 -20.44 20.34 17.68
C THR A 118 -19.96 18.97 18.12
N ASP A 119 -20.05 17.95 17.26
CA ASP A 119 -19.57 16.63 17.55
C ASP A 119 -18.03 16.62 17.71
N ASN A 120 -17.51 15.56 18.31
CA ASN A 120 -16.08 15.37 18.43
C ASN A 120 -15.61 14.23 17.54
N ILE A 121 -14.44 14.42 16.96
CA ILE A 121 -13.70 13.40 16.21
C ILE A 121 -12.32 13.22 16.80
N ILE A 122 -11.75 12.05 16.57
CA ILE A 122 -10.31 11.84 16.63
C ILE A 122 -9.78 12.01 15.22
N ARG A 123 -8.85 12.97 15.05
CA ARG A 123 -8.07 13.12 13.81
C ARG A 123 -6.69 12.57 14.03
N MET A 124 -6.35 11.56 13.23
CA MET A 124 -5.09 10.84 13.29
C MET A 124 -4.31 11.06 11.99
N GLU A 125 -3.04 11.47 12.10
CA GLU A 125 -2.10 11.57 10.99
C GLU A 125 -1.01 10.52 11.16
N ARG A 126 -0.69 9.76 10.11
CA ARG A 126 0.37 8.74 10.15
C ARG A 126 0.98 8.48 8.78
N VAL A 127 2.23 8.02 8.79
CA VAL A 127 2.87 7.40 7.63
C VAL A 127 2.81 5.89 7.79
N ARG A 128 2.44 5.19 6.74
CA ARG A 128 2.39 3.73 6.72
C ARG A 128 3.49 3.19 5.81
N TYR A 129 4.09 2.11 6.26
CA TYR A 129 5.26 1.50 5.65
C TYR A 129 4.98 0.04 5.26
N ALA A 130 5.60 -0.39 4.17
CA ALA A 130 5.77 -1.79 3.82
C ALA A 130 7.28 -2.08 3.76
N ASP A 131 7.77 -3.08 4.51
CA ASP A 131 9.19 -3.43 4.61
C ASP A 131 10.11 -2.23 4.93
N LYS A 132 9.66 -1.35 5.85
CA LYS A 132 10.33 -0.11 6.25
C LYS A 132 10.34 1.02 5.19
N VAL A 133 9.79 0.79 4.00
CA VAL A 133 9.65 1.83 2.96
C VAL A 133 8.35 2.59 3.17
N PRO A 134 8.33 3.93 3.22
CA PRO A 134 7.12 4.71 3.36
C PRO A 134 6.28 4.61 2.08
N VAL A 135 5.01 4.20 2.22
CA VAL A 135 4.11 3.95 1.10
C VAL A 135 3.01 4.99 1.02
N VAL A 136 2.42 5.33 2.17
CA VAL A 136 1.28 6.24 2.22
C VAL A 136 1.32 7.15 3.44
N TYR A 137 1.01 8.44 3.21
CA TYR A 137 0.64 9.39 4.24
C TYR A 137 -0.88 9.45 4.35
N GLU A 138 -1.40 9.27 5.56
CA GLU A 138 -2.83 9.11 5.83
C GLU A 138 -3.32 10.07 6.90
N VAL A 139 -4.48 10.68 6.67
CA VAL A 139 -5.24 11.44 7.67
C VAL A 139 -6.60 10.78 7.81
N ALA A 140 -6.84 10.16 8.96
CA ALA A 140 -8.10 9.53 9.31
C ALA A 140 -8.88 10.39 10.32
N SER A 141 -10.18 10.56 10.07
CA SER A 141 -11.11 11.26 10.93
C SER A 141 -12.20 10.29 11.38
N ILE A 142 -12.28 10.03 12.69
CA ILE A 142 -13.12 9.00 13.30
C ILE A 142 -14.04 9.68 14.32
N PRO A 143 -15.38 9.53 14.23
CA PRO A 143 -16.28 10.03 15.25
C PRO A 143 -15.95 9.45 16.63
N GLU A 144 -15.73 10.31 17.62
CA GLU A 144 -15.32 9.89 18.97
C GLU A 144 -16.28 8.88 19.59
N LYS A 145 -17.57 8.98 19.30
CA LYS A 145 -18.61 8.08 19.84
C LYS A 145 -18.34 6.59 19.61
N PHE A 146 -17.64 6.22 18.54
CA PHE A 146 -17.33 4.81 18.23
C PHE A 146 -16.08 4.28 18.92
N ILE A 147 -15.19 5.17 19.38
CA ILE A 147 -13.89 4.78 19.92
C ILE A 147 -13.63 5.29 21.33
N LYS A 148 -14.65 5.85 21.99
CA LYS A 148 -14.56 6.46 23.34
C LYS A 148 -13.94 5.51 24.38
N ASN A 149 -14.19 4.22 24.24
CA ASN A 149 -13.72 3.19 25.18
C ASN A 149 -12.50 2.41 24.67
N PHE A 150 -11.91 2.81 23.53
CA PHE A 150 -10.76 2.12 22.96
C PHE A 150 -9.47 2.77 23.45
N LYS A 151 -8.44 1.93 23.66
CA LYS A 151 -7.09 2.43 23.90
C LYS A 151 -6.53 3.03 22.61
N LYS A 152 -5.70 4.06 22.75
CA LYS A 152 -5.06 4.73 21.61
C LYS A 152 -4.32 3.73 20.69
N GLU A 153 -3.63 2.76 21.27
CA GLU A 153 -2.90 1.71 20.54
C GLU A 153 -3.82 0.86 19.67
N GLU A 154 -5.01 0.55 20.16
CA GLU A 154 -6.02 -0.23 19.43
C GLU A 154 -6.52 0.52 18.20
N VAL A 155 -6.76 1.84 18.33
CA VAL A 155 -7.17 2.69 17.22
C VAL A 155 -6.03 2.89 16.21
N THR A 156 -4.81 3.11 16.69
CA THR A 156 -3.67 3.45 15.80
C THR A 156 -3.09 2.24 15.07
N LYS A 157 -3.15 1.04 15.65
CA LYS A 157 -2.51 -0.17 15.10
C LYS A 157 -3.50 -1.18 14.51
N HIS A 158 -4.70 -1.32 15.11
CA HIS A 158 -5.62 -2.43 14.82
C HIS A 158 -7.09 -1.98 14.69
N PHE A 159 -7.34 -0.79 14.15
CA PHE A 159 -8.63 -0.13 14.20
C PHE A 159 -9.81 -1.01 13.75
N PHE A 160 -9.76 -1.58 12.55
CA PHE A 160 -10.84 -2.41 12.02
C PHE A 160 -11.06 -3.68 12.84
N GLN A 161 -9.98 -4.35 13.24
CA GLN A 161 -10.07 -5.54 14.11
C GLN A 161 -10.65 -5.19 15.48
N THR A 162 -10.32 -4.01 16.02
CA THR A 162 -10.85 -3.54 17.29
C THR A 162 -12.35 -3.25 17.18
N LEU A 163 -12.78 -2.58 16.12
CA LEU A 163 -14.23 -2.39 15.86
C LEU A 163 -14.98 -3.71 15.81
N GLN A 164 -14.46 -4.70 15.05
CA GLN A 164 -15.08 -6.02 14.93
C GLN A 164 -15.15 -6.76 16.27
N LYS A 165 -14.09 -6.71 17.10
CA LYS A 165 -14.08 -7.28 18.46
C LYS A 165 -15.11 -6.66 19.38
N HIS A 166 -15.48 -5.39 19.14
CA HIS A 166 -16.54 -4.69 19.90
C HIS A 166 -17.93 -4.81 19.25
N GLY A 167 -18.09 -5.75 18.31
CA GLY A 167 -19.39 -6.09 17.74
C GLY A 167 -19.82 -5.22 16.55
N TYR A 168 -18.98 -4.28 16.10
CA TYR A 168 -19.27 -3.52 14.89
C TYR A 168 -19.02 -4.38 13.65
N ARG A 169 -19.97 -4.35 12.72
CA ARG A 169 -19.84 -4.99 11.42
C ARG A 169 -19.43 -3.97 10.37
N ILE A 170 -18.27 -4.18 9.75
CA ILE A 170 -17.78 -3.31 8.70
C ILE A 170 -18.51 -3.65 7.41
N GLY A 171 -19.16 -2.64 6.82
CA GLY A 171 -19.89 -2.73 5.57
C GLY A 171 -19.09 -2.21 4.38
N LYS A 172 -19.77 -1.43 3.52
CA LYS A 172 -19.18 -0.86 2.29
C LYS A 172 -18.28 0.33 2.57
N SER A 173 -17.47 0.69 1.56
CA SER A 173 -16.78 1.98 1.50
C SER A 173 -17.08 2.70 0.18
N HIS A 174 -17.04 4.03 0.22
CA HIS A 174 -17.04 4.86 -0.99
C HIS A 174 -15.66 5.47 -1.14
N GLN A 175 -15.05 5.23 -2.27
CA GLN A 175 -13.69 5.64 -2.57
C GLN A 175 -13.64 6.54 -3.80
N THR A 176 -12.77 7.53 -3.78
CA THR A 176 -12.43 8.36 -4.94
C THR A 176 -10.92 8.44 -5.05
N ILE A 177 -10.39 8.00 -6.19
CA ILE A 177 -8.96 8.03 -6.50
C ILE A 177 -8.70 9.15 -7.50
N TYR A 178 -7.63 9.91 -7.29
CA TYR A 178 -7.23 11.03 -8.15
C TYR A 178 -5.72 11.20 -8.15
N ALA A 179 -5.18 11.77 -9.23
CA ALA A 179 -3.77 12.10 -9.33
C ALA A 179 -3.50 13.48 -8.73
N ARG A 180 -2.32 13.64 -8.11
CA ARG A 180 -1.81 14.92 -7.62
C ARG A 180 -0.30 14.90 -7.49
N SER A 181 0.30 16.06 -7.28
CA SER A 181 1.74 16.19 -6.98
C SER A 181 1.97 16.28 -5.47
N ALA A 182 3.07 15.71 -5.00
CA ALA A 182 3.49 15.80 -3.61
C ALA A 182 3.85 17.26 -3.26
N LYS A 183 3.15 17.81 -2.25
CA LYS A 183 3.56 19.06 -1.60
C LYS A 183 4.73 18.78 -0.66
N GLU A 184 5.47 19.80 -0.29
CA GLU A 184 6.69 19.72 0.53
C GLU A 184 6.54 18.84 1.80
N LYS A 185 5.47 19.06 2.59
CA LYS A 185 5.16 18.23 3.77
C LYS A 185 5.02 16.74 3.41
N ILE A 186 4.32 16.42 2.33
CA ILE A 186 4.05 15.04 1.91
C ILE A 186 5.31 14.40 1.33
N ALA A 187 6.04 15.15 0.51
CA ALA A 187 7.32 14.72 -0.05
C ALA A 187 8.31 14.33 1.06
N HIS A 188 8.42 15.15 2.11
CA HIS A 188 9.26 14.86 3.27
C HIS A 188 8.86 13.56 3.98
N TYR A 189 7.57 13.37 4.30
CA TYR A 189 7.11 12.17 5.01
C TYR A 189 7.14 10.88 4.16
N LEU A 190 7.03 11.01 2.86
CA LEU A 190 7.08 9.87 1.95
C LEU A 190 8.47 9.63 1.34
N GLU A 191 9.47 10.44 1.74
CA GLU A 191 10.84 10.33 1.23
C GLU A 191 10.88 10.32 -0.31
N VAL A 192 10.25 11.33 -0.90
CA VAL A 192 10.22 11.59 -2.35
C VAL A 192 10.49 13.07 -2.62
N GLU A 193 10.74 13.43 -3.86
CA GLU A 193 10.94 14.83 -4.25
C GLU A 193 9.61 15.62 -4.24
N LYS A 194 9.71 16.94 -3.99
CA LYS A 194 8.57 17.85 -4.16
C LYS A 194 8.12 17.83 -5.63
N GLY A 195 6.81 17.68 -5.82
CA GLY A 195 6.25 17.54 -7.18
C GLY A 195 6.11 16.10 -7.66
N HIS A 196 6.67 15.12 -6.93
CA HIS A 196 6.54 13.69 -7.25
C HIS A 196 5.08 13.27 -7.45
N ALA A 197 4.84 12.34 -8.36
CA ALA A 197 3.48 11.85 -8.67
C ALA A 197 2.90 11.06 -7.48
N ILE A 198 1.73 11.47 -7.03
CA ILE A 198 1.02 10.87 -5.90
C ILE A 198 -0.38 10.45 -6.34
N LEU A 199 -0.79 9.26 -5.94
CA LEU A 199 -2.18 8.85 -6.00
C LEU A 199 -2.89 9.30 -4.71
N GLY A 200 -3.86 10.19 -4.86
CA GLY A 200 -4.74 10.60 -3.76
C GLY A 200 -5.93 9.66 -3.67
N LEU A 201 -6.31 9.26 -2.47
CA LEU A 201 -7.55 8.54 -2.18
C LEU A 201 -8.32 9.30 -1.12
N THR A 202 -9.62 9.47 -1.32
CA THR A 202 -10.56 9.79 -0.25
C THR A 202 -11.50 8.62 -0.07
N GLN A 203 -11.72 8.20 1.18
CA GLN A 203 -12.59 7.08 1.52
C GLN A 203 -13.52 7.44 2.66
N VAL A 204 -14.79 7.04 2.53
CA VAL A 204 -15.73 6.98 3.65
C VAL A 204 -16.06 5.51 3.86
N SER A 205 -15.83 5.02 5.08
CA SER A 205 -16.16 3.65 5.49
C SER A 205 -17.44 3.63 6.31
N TYR A 206 -18.28 2.64 6.05
CA TYR A 206 -19.58 2.50 6.69
C TYR A 206 -19.68 1.16 7.44
N PHE A 207 -20.42 1.16 8.54
CA PHE A 207 -20.92 -0.07 9.12
C PHE A 207 -22.00 -0.70 8.22
N ASP A 208 -22.40 -1.92 8.52
CA ASP A 208 -23.44 -2.65 7.76
C ASP A 208 -24.83 -1.98 7.85
N ASP A 209 -25.09 -1.21 8.90
CA ASP A 209 -26.29 -0.38 9.08
C ASP A 209 -26.28 0.92 8.26
N GLY A 210 -25.21 1.19 7.53
CA GLY A 210 -25.03 2.41 6.72
C GLY A 210 -24.46 3.61 7.49
N THR A 211 -24.12 3.47 8.76
CA THR A 211 -23.51 4.55 9.55
C THR A 211 -22.07 4.78 9.16
N ALA A 212 -21.68 6.00 8.79
CA ALA A 212 -20.30 6.36 8.48
C ALA A 212 -19.45 6.39 9.77
N PHE A 213 -18.35 5.65 9.79
CA PHE A 213 -17.50 5.55 10.97
C PHE A 213 -16.07 6.07 10.76
N GLU A 214 -15.65 6.26 9.52
CA GLU A 214 -14.31 6.75 9.21
C GLU A 214 -14.31 7.53 7.91
N TYR A 215 -13.63 8.68 7.89
CA TYR A 215 -13.27 9.42 6.69
C TYR A 215 -11.76 9.53 6.59
N VAL A 216 -11.19 9.03 5.51
CA VAL A 216 -9.75 8.96 5.30
C VAL A 216 -9.34 9.73 4.05
N LYS A 217 -8.24 10.47 4.16
CA LYS A 217 -7.50 11.04 3.04
C LYS A 217 -6.11 10.41 3.01
N SER A 218 -5.84 9.65 1.97
CA SER A 218 -4.56 8.98 1.77
C SER A 218 -3.81 9.53 0.57
N GLN A 219 -2.49 9.54 0.64
CA GLN A 219 -1.61 9.97 -0.42
C GLN A 219 -0.52 8.92 -0.57
N TYR A 220 -0.60 8.16 -1.67
CA TYR A 220 0.27 7.02 -1.97
C TYR A 220 1.35 7.41 -2.97
N VAL A 221 2.56 6.92 -2.77
CA VAL A 221 3.62 7.00 -3.79
C VAL A 221 3.27 6.03 -4.92
N GLY A 222 3.00 6.54 -6.12
CA GLY A 222 2.53 5.73 -7.25
C GLY A 222 3.50 4.64 -7.71
N GLU A 223 4.80 4.80 -7.46
CA GLU A 223 5.83 3.78 -7.73
C GLU A 223 5.88 2.67 -6.67
N ARG A 224 5.25 2.89 -5.49
CA ARG A 224 5.26 1.96 -4.35
C ARG A 224 3.90 1.35 -4.07
N PHE A 225 2.84 1.86 -4.70
CA PHE A 225 1.46 1.42 -4.47
C PHE A 225 0.63 1.50 -5.74
N GLU A 226 -0.26 0.52 -5.92
CA GLU A 226 -1.22 0.50 -7.02
C GLU A 226 -2.59 -0.01 -6.58
N PHE A 227 -3.62 0.46 -7.27
CA PHE A 227 -4.99 -0.02 -7.11
C PHE A 227 -5.33 -0.94 -8.27
N TYR A 228 -5.77 -2.16 -7.96
CA TYR A 228 -6.18 -3.15 -8.94
C TYR A 228 -7.69 -3.35 -8.90
N LEU A 229 -8.34 -3.08 -10.02
CA LEU A 229 -9.76 -3.29 -10.21
C LEU A 229 -9.98 -4.40 -11.25
N GLU A 230 -10.70 -5.44 -10.88
CA GLU A 230 -11.11 -6.52 -11.77
C GLU A 230 -12.62 -6.41 -11.99
N ASN A 231 -13.01 -6.15 -13.22
CA ASN A 231 -14.42 -6.15 -13.64
C ASN A 231 -14.77 -7.55 -14.15
N ASN A 232 -15.75 -8.19 -13.52
CA ASN A 232 -16.33 -9.47 -13.97
C ASN A 232 -17.57 -9.19 -14.83
#